data_0217517cbf0ff7119a2c400153ac815a
#
_entry.id   0217517cbf0ff7119a2c400153ac815a
#
_cell.length_a   1.000
_cell.length_b   1.000
_cell.length_c   1.000
_cell.angle_alpha   90.00
_cell.angle_beta   90.00
_cell.angle_gamma   90.00
#
_symmetry.space_group_name_H-M   'P 1'
#
loop_
_entity.id
_entity.type
_entity.pdbx_description
1 polymer ?
#
loop_
_entity_poly.entity_id
_entity_poly.type
_entity_poly.pdbx_seq_one_letter_code
_entity_poly.pdbx_strand_id
1 'polypeptide(L)'
;MTVWKWDYNPSEEHLTDSLPVGVIAEVERVATELAALGRDAETAGSRPEDKPGGLGNFPLFGGRGFIQFLAVPRRECVCVCNIVWNG
;
A
#
# COMPACT_ATOMS: atom_id res chain seq x y z
N MET A 1 -15.50 -4.39 17.06
CA MET A 1 -14.10 -4.21 16.62
C MET A 1 -13.99 -4.47 15.12
N THR A 2 -13.52 -3.47 14.37
CA THR A 2 -13.39 -3.62 12.93
C THR A 2 -11.99 -4.10 12.60
N VAL A 3 -11.93 -5.06 11.67
CA VAL A 3 -10.66 -5.59 11.21
C VAL A 3 -10.47 -5.18 9.77
N TRP A 4 -9.51 -4.31 9.53
CA TRP A 4 -9.16 -3.89 8.18
C TRP A 4 -8.35 -4.98 7.52
N LYS A 5 -8.51 -5.08 6.20
CA LYS A 5 -7.74 -5.99 5.36
C LYS A 5 -7.03 -5.19 4.29
N TRP A 6 -6.20 -5.83 3.50
CA TRP A 6 -5.57 -5.21 2.35
C TRP A 6 -5.67 -6.15 1.15
N ASP A 7 -5.53 -5.59 -0.02
CA ASP A 7 -5.63 -6.36 -1.25
C ASP A 7 -4.87 -5.63 -2.35
N TYR A 8 -4.57 -6.35 -3.43
CA TYR A 8 -3.99 -5.76 -4.62
C TYR A 8 -5.09 -5.31 -5.57
N ASN A 9 -4.85 -4.23 -6.30
CA ASN A 9 -5.79 -3.72 -7.26
C ASN A 9 -5.04 -3.33 -8.54
N PRO A 10 -5.30 -3.90 -9.71
CA PRO A 10 -6.45 -4.79 -9.99
C PRO A 10 -6.24 -6.22 -9.52
N SER A 11 -5.02 -6.72 -9.45
CA SER A 11 -4.77 -8.09 -9.01
C SER A 11 -3.31 -8.25 -8.60
N GLU A 12 -3.04 -9.27 -7.81
CA GLU A 12 -1.68 -9.60 -7.39
C GLU A 12 -0.77 -9.85 -8.59
N GLU A 13 -1.23 -10.64 -9.54
CA GLU A 13 -0.41 -10.97 -10.71
C GLU A 13 0.00 -9.74 -11.49
N HIS A 14 -0.90 -8.79 -11.64
CA HIS A 14 -0.63 -7.58 -12.39
C HIS A 14 0.45 -6.73 -11.74
N LEU A 15 0.46 -6.67 -10.41
CA LEU A 15 1.35 -5.78 -9.68
C LEU A 15 2.68 -6.45 -9.31
N THR A 16 2.70 -7.76 -9.11
CA THR A 16 3.89 -8.44 -8.62
C THR A 16 4.66 -9.20 -9.69
N ASP A 17 4.13 -9.24 -10.90
CA ASP A 17 4.80 -9.89 -12.02
C ASP A 17 6.18 -9.23 -12.22
N SER A 18 7.20 -10.05 -12.35
CA SER A 18 8.59 -9.63 -12.54
C SER A 18 9.26 -8.96 -11.33
N LEU A 19 8.60 -8.90 -10.17
CA LEU A 19 9.24 -8.38 -8.96
C LEU A 19 9.98 -9.50 -8.22
N PRO A 20 11.15 -9.18 -7.63
CA PRO A 20 11.84 -10.15 -6.77
C PRO A 20 10.97 -10.55 -5.57
N VAL A 21 11.16 -11.80 -5.12
CA VAL A 21 10.39 -12.33 -3.98
C VAL A 21 10.56 -11.46 -2.73
N GLY A 22 11.76 -10.96 -2.48
CA GLY A 22 11.99 -10.10 -1.31
C GLY A 22 11.25 -8.78 -1.38
N VAL A 23 11.05 -8.25 -2.59
CA VAL A 23 10.26 -7.02 -2.76
C VAL A 23 8.80 -7.30 -2.49
N ILE A 24 8.29 -8.42 -2.98
CA ILE A 24 6.90 -8.80 -2.73
C ILE A 24 6.66 -8.97 -1.23
N ALA A 25 7.59 -9.62 -0.52
CA ALA A 25 7.47 -9.79 0.93
C ALA A 25 7.42 -8.45 1.65
N GLU A 26 8.25 -7.49 1.21
CA GLU A 26 8.25 -6.15 1.81
C GLU A 26 6.92 -5.43 1.55
N VAL A 27 6.40 -5.54 0.34
CA VAL A 27 5.10 -4.94 0.01
C VAL A 27 4.01 -5.50 0.92
N GLU A 28 4.00 -6.81 1.12
CA GLU A 28 2.99 -7.45 1.95
C GLU A 28 3.13 -7.05 3.42
N ARG A 29 4.38 -6.90 3.89
CA ARG A 29 4.62 -6.42 5.24
C ARG A 29 4.06 -5.01 5.43
N VAL A 30 4.37 -4.11 4.49
CA VAL A 30 3.90 -2.74 4.56
C VAL A 30 2.37 -2.67 4.46
N ALA A 31 1.78 -3.44 3.55
CA ALA A 31 0.33 -3.46 3.40
C ALA A 31 -0.35 -3.95 4.66
N THR A 32 0.23 -4.95 5.33
CA THR A 32 -0.30 -5.45 6.59
C THR A 32 -0.23 -4.38 7.67
N GLU A 33 0.87 -3.63 7.73
CA GLU A 33 0.99 -2.54 8.69
C GLU A 33 -0.02 -1.42 8.42
N LEU A 34 -0.23 -1.09 7.15
CA LEU A 34 -1.21 -0.07 6.78
C LEU A 34 -2.63 -0.52 7.16
N ALA A 35 -2.94 -1.79 6.94
CA ALA A 35 -4.26 -2.32 7.33
C ALA A 35 -4.43 -2.27 8.85
N ALA A 36 -3.35 -2.51 9.60
CA ALA A 36 -3.41 -2.44 11.06
C ALA A 36 -3.67 -1.02 11.56
N LEU A 37 -3.31 0.00 10.79
CA LEU A 37 -3.62 1.38 11.14
C LEU A 37 -5.11 1.69 10.97
N GLY A 38 -5.80 0.89 10.16
CA GLY A 38 -7.22 1.11 9.91
C GLY A 38 -7.44 2.46 9.24
N ARG A 39 -8.34 3.24 9.80
CA ARG A 39 -8.70 4.55 9.24
C ARG A 39 -7.48 5.49 9.16
N ASP A 40 -6.52 5.33 10.05
CA ASP A 40 -5.31 6.17 10.02
C ASP A 40 -4.45 5.95 8.78
N ALA A 41 -4.69 4.87 8.04
CA ALA A 41 -4.00 4.66 6.79
C ALA A 41 -4.30 5.75 5.76
N GLU A 42 -5.42 6.46 5.91
CA GLU A 42 -5.76 7.55 5.00
C GLU A 42 -4.75 8.68 5.02
N THR A 43 -4.03 8.83 6.12
CA THR A 43 -3.04 9.89 6.28
C THR A 43 -1.62 9.35 6.35
N ALA A 44 -1.42 8.04 6.26
CA ALA A 44 -0.08 7.45 6.28
C ALA A 44 0.64 7.70 4.96
N GLY A 45 1.97 7.77 5.02
CA GLY A 45 2.78 8.02 3.84
C GLY A 45 2.68 9.46 3.36
N SER A 46 2.96 9.68 2.09
CA SER A 46 2.93 11.03 1.51
C SER A 46 1.92 11.08 0.36
N ARG A 47 1.39 12.28 0.12
CA ARG A 47 0.41 12.51 -0.93
C ARG A 47 0.74 13.80 -1.67
N PRO A 48 0.56 13.81 -3.03
CA PRO A 48 0.96 14.97 -3.82
C PRO A 48 0.26 16.28 -3.43
N GLU A 49 -0.99 16.19 -2.98
CA GLU A 49 -1.76 17.37 -2.66
C GLU A 49 -1.99 17.56 -1.17
N ASP A 50 -1.30 16.76 -0.36
CA ASP A 50 -1.40 16.85 1.09
C ASP A 50 -2.84 16.77 1.61
N LYS A 51 -3.66 16.01 0.89
CA LYS A 51 -5.07 15.79 1.26
C LYS A 51 -5.26 14.42 1.85
N PRO A 52 -6.05 14.28 2.91
CA PRO A 52 -6.41 12.95 3.42
C PRO A 52 -7.22 12.19 2.37
N GLY A 53 -7.00 10.89 2.30
CA GLY A 53 -7.63 10.06 1.28
C GLY A 53 -6.88 10.15 -0.04
N GLY A 54 -7.40 9.51 -1.08
CA GLY A 54 -6.72 9.42 -2.37
C GLY A 54 -5.51 8.52 -2.32
N LEU A 55 -4.73 8.52 -3.40
CA LEU A 55 -3.54 7.67 -3.49
C LEU A 55 -2.42 8.21 -2.62
N GLY A 56 -1.92 7.38 -1.74
CA GLY A 56 -0.77 7.69 -0.92
C GLY A 56 0.45 6.91 -1.39
N ASN A 57 1.62 7.42 -1.10
CA ASN A 57 2.89 6.75 -1.39
C ASN A 57 3.53 6.34 -0.07
N PHE A 58 3.96 5.09 0.02
CA PHE A 58 4.64 4.60 1.21
C PHE A 58 5.95 3.95 0.80
N PRO A 59 7.08 4.32 1.43
CA PRO A 59 8.38 3.85 0.99
C PRO A 59 8.62 2.37 1.32
N LEU A 60 9.41 1.73 0.47
CA LEU A 60 9.91 0.38 0.66
C LEU A 60 11.41 0.47 0.88
N PHE A 61 11.94 -0.36 1.79
CA PHE A 61 13.39 -0.46 2.03
C PHE A 61 14.06 0.91 2.17
N GLY A 62 13.44 1.80 2.95
CA GLY A 62 14.03 3.10 3.22
C GLY A 62 14.10 4.04 2.03
N GLY A 63 13.27 3.85 1.02
CA GLY A 63 13.18 4.75 -0.12
C GLY A 63 13.70 4.19 -1.43
N ARG A 64 14.10 2.91 -1.47
CA ARG A 64 14.52 2.28 -2.72
C ARG A 64 13.36 2.00 -3.66
N GLY A 65 12.18 2.05 -3.16
CA GLY A 65 10.97 1.90 -3.93
C GLY A 65 9.82 2.44 -3.11
N PHE A 66 8.63 2.32 -3.65
CA PHE A 66 7.44 2.71 -2.89
C PHE A 66 6.21 2.00 -3.46
N ILE A 67 5.16 1.96 -2.66
CA ILE A 67 3.86 1.52 -3.15
C ILE A 67 2.94 2.74 -3.21
N GLN A 68 2.00 2.68 -4.14
CA GLN A 68 0.86 3.59 -4.14
C GLN A 68 -0.34 2.81 -3.64
N PHE A 69 -1.02 3.36 -2.66
CA PHE A 69 -2.13 2.66 -2.02
C PHE A 69 -3.30 3.59 -1.82
N LEU A 70 -4.46 3.00 -1.68
CA LEU A 70 -5.70 3.72 -1.41
C LEU A 70 -6.36 3.09 -0.19
N ALA A 71 -6.59 3.88 0.85
CA ALA A 71 -7.35 3.43 2.00
C ALA A 71 -8.82 3.68 1.73
N VAL A 72 -9.65 2.66 1.86
CA VAL A 72 -11.08 2.74 1.58
C VAL A 72 -11.84 2.43 2.87
N PRO A 73 -12.12 3.44 3.71
CA PRO A 73 -12.76 3.21 5.01
C PRO A 73 -14.12 2.53 4.89
N ARG A 74 -14.85 2.85 3.85
CA ARG A 74 -16.17 2.25 3.60
C ARG A 74 -16.08 0.73 3.50
N ARG A 75 -14.97 0.21 2.99
CA ARG A 75 -14.76 -1.22 2.82
C ARG A 75 -13.79 -1.79 3.85
N GLU A 76 -13.24 -0.93 4.69
CA GLU A 76 -12.23 -1.30 5.68
C GLU A 76 -11.08 -2.07 5.02
N CYS A 77 -10.57 -1.50 3.94
CA CYS A 77 -9.58 -2.16 3.10
C CYS A 77 -8.53 -1.16 2.64
N VAL A 78 -7.28 -1.61 2.60
CA VAL A 78 -6.19 -0.88 1.95
C VAL A 78 -5.93 -1.57 0.62
N CYS A 79 -6.00 -0.80 -0.47
CA CYS A 79 -5.77 -1.35 -1.81
C CYS A 79 -4.39 -0.90 -2.29
N VAL A 80 -3.53 -1.87 -2.58
CA VAL A 80 -2.23 -1.59 -3.19
C VAL A 80 -2.45 -1.45 -4.68
N CYS A 81 -2.26 -0.24 -5.20
CA CYS A 81 -2.61 0.09 -6.58
C CYS A 81 -1.42 0.11 -7.53
N ASN A 82 -0.22 0.29 -7.01
CA ASN A 82 0.98 0.30 -7.85
C ASN A 82 2.20 0.03 -6.97
N ILE A 83 3.24 -0.55 -7.57
CA ILE A 83 4.50 -0.84 -6.89
C ILE A 83 5.61 -0.32 -7.80
N VAL A 84 6.45 0.55 -7.25
CA VAL A 84 7.62 1.07 -7.96
C VAL A 84 8.87 0.57 -7.24
N TRP A 85 9.73 -0.09 -7.98
CA TRP A 85 10.95 -0.68 -7.44
C TRP A 85 12.13 -0.36 -8.34
N ASN A 86 13.17 0.25 -7.75
CA ASN A 86 14.37 0.65 -8.49
C ASN A 86 15.56 -0.21 -8.05
N GLY A 87 15.36 -1.46 -8.12
CA GLY A 87 16.27 -2.52 -7.74
C GLY A 87 17.73 -2.34 -7.66
#